data_d33223847e1977da6dcdab7a548fb5d2
#
_entry.id   d33223847e1977da6dcdab7a548fb5d2
#
_cell.length_a   1.000
_cell.length_b   1.000
_cell.length_c   1.000
_cell.angle_alpha   90.00
_cell.angle_beta   90.00
_cell.angle_gamma   90.00
#
_symmetry.space_group_name_H-M   'P 1'
#
loop_
_entity.id
_entity.type
_entity.pdbx_description
1 polymer ?
#
loop_
_entity_poly.entity_id
_entity_poly.type
_entity_poly.pdbx_seq_one_letter_code
_entity_poly.pdbx_strand_id
1 'polypeptide(L)'
;FPSMAMTAARLGRPKDAVDALLMETPKNTYLPNGHNAQLSLPSGAEADSAAGSPSLIFTTRLPIYLPGNGALLLATGMMASGWDGDGNVPAPGFPNDGSWTVAVEGIGKLP
;
A
#
# COMPACT_ATOMS: atom_id res chain seq x y z
N PHE A 1 -2.56 -2.91 -4.81
CA PHE A 1 -2.81 -2.48 -3.43
C PHE A 1 -3.10 -0.98 -3.34
N PRO A 2 -2.27 -0.07 -3.87
CA PRO A 2 -2.61 1.36 -3.86
C PRO A 2 -3.94 1.71 -4.53
N SER A 3 -4.28 1.07 -5.64
CA SER A 3 -5.59 1.27 -6.29
C SER A 3 -6.76 0.81 -5.42
N MET A 4 -6.58 -0.30 -4.70
CA MET A 4 -7.57 -0.77 -3.72
C MET A 4 -7.73 0.25 -2.59
N ALA A 5 -6.63 0.79 -2.08
CA ALA A 5 -6.64 1.81 -1.04
C ALA A 5 -7.39 3.08 -1.48
N MET A 6 -7.08 3.60 -2.67
CA MET A 6 -7.79 4.75 -3.23
C MET A 6 -9.28 4.50 -3.40
N THR A 7 -9.66 3.32 -3.87
CA THR A 7 -11.07 2.93 -4.00
C THR A 7 -11.75 2.84 -2.65
N ALA A 8 -11.14 2.17 -1.67
CA ALA A 8 -11.68 2.05 -0.32
C ALA A 8 -11.85 3.42 0.35
N ALA A 9 -10.85 4.31 0.21
CA ALA A 9 -10.92 5.67 0.73
C ALA A 9 -12.11 6.43 0.14
N ARG A 10 -12.30 6.41 -1.19
CA ARG A 10 -13.42 7.07 -1.87
C ARG A 10 -14.79 6.49 -1.50
N LEU A 11 -14.84 5.24 -1.09
CA LEU A 11 -16.05 4.59 -0.56
C LEU A 11 -16.30 4.87 0.93
N GLY A 12 -15.52 5.74 1.56
CA GLY A 12 -15.65 6.04 2.99
C GLY A 12 -15.19 4.90 3.90
N ARG A 13 -14.26 4.06 3.44
CA ARG A 13 -13.70 2.92 4.16
C ARG A 13 -12.20 3.12 4.46
N PRO A 14 -11.84 4.14 5.26
CA PRO A 14 -10.44 4.52 5.46
C PRO A 14 -9.60 3.43 6.13
N LYS A 15 -10.20 2.64 7.01
CA LYS A 15 -9.50 1.49 7.62
C LYS A 15 -9.05 0.49 6.56
N ASP A 16 -9.96 0.11 5.65
CA ASP A 16 -9.63 -0.83 4.58
C ASP A 16 -8.62 -0.24 3.59
N ALA A 17 -8.63 1.08 3.42
CA ALA A 17 -7.66 1.78 2.60
C ALA A 17 -6.24 1.63 3.18
N VAL A 18 -6.08 1.86 4.48
CA VAL A 18 -4.80 1.66 5.17
C VAL A 18 -4.40 0.19 5.15
N ASP A 19 -5.32 -0.72 5.48
CA ASP A 19 -5.06 -2.16 5.48
C ASP A 19 -4.57 -2.64 4.10
N ALA A 20 -5.14 -2.10 3.01
CA ALA A 20 -4.69 -2.42 1.65
C ALA A 20 -3.25 -1.95 1.37
N LEU A 21 -2.84 -0.77 1.85
CA LEU A 21 -1.46 -0.30 1.70
C LEU A 21 -0.47 -1.12 2.53
N LEU A 22 -0.88 -1.57 3.70
CA LEU A 22 -0.05 -2.32 4.63
C LEU A 22 -0.11 -3.84 4.42
N MET A 23 -0.88 -4.31 3.45
CA MET A 23 -1.04 -5.74 3.19
C MET A 23 0.30 -6.41 2.86
N GLU A 24 0.69 -7.39 3.66
CA GLU A 24 1.93 -8.14 3.48
C GLU A 24 1.75 -9.22 2.39
N THR A 25 2.26 -8.94 1.22
CA THR A 25 2.25 -9.89 0.09
C THR A 25 3.52 -9.74 -0.74
N PRO A 26 3.90 -10.79 -1.51
CA PRO A 26 5.07 -10.71 -2.40
C PRO A 26 5.01 -9.59 -3.42
N LYS A 27 3.81 -9.10 -3.75
CA LYS A 27 3.61 -8.02 -4.72
C LYS A 27 3.50 -6.65 -4.09
N ASN A 28 3.44 -6.58 -2.76
CA ASN A 28 3.40 -5.34 -1.98
C ASN A 28 4.61 -5.27 -1.03
N THR A 29 5.76 -5.64 -1.53
CA THR A 29 7.00 -5.65 -0.75
C THR A 29 7.87 -4.46 -1.12
N TYR A 30 8.39 -3.78 -0.11
CA TYR A 30 9.32 -2.67 -0.27
C TYR A 30 10.65 -3.06 0.36
N LEU A 31 11.73 -2.90 -0.41
CA LEU A 31 13.09 -3.19 0.03
C LEU A 31 13.59 -2.11 1.00
N PRO A 32 14.68 -2.38 1.75
CA PRO A 32 15.26 -1.37 2.67
C PRO A 32 15.63 -0.04 2.01
N ASN A 33 15.90 -0.04 0.71
CA ASN A 33 16.16 1.17 -0.08
C ASN A 33 14.88 1.89 -0.56
N GLY A 34 13.69 1.41 -0.15
CA GLY A 34 12.39 1.99 -0.48
C GLY A 34 11.81 1.57 -1.84
N HIS A 35 12.51 0.79 -2.65
CA HIS A 35 11.97 0.32 -3.93
C HIS A 35 10.92 -0.75 -3.74
N ASN A 36 9.79 -0.62 -4.45
CA ASN A 36 8.84 -1.71 -4.60
C ASN A 36 9.48 -2.83 -5.41
N ALA A 37 9.47 -4.04 -4.87
CA ALA A 37 9.98 -5.23 -5.52
C ALA A 37 8.83 -6.18 -5.89
N GLN A 38 8.90 -6.75 -7.09
CA GLN A 38 7.99 -7.81 -7.51
C GLN A 38 8.63 -9.16 -7.20
N LEU A 39 8.24 -9.74 -6.07
CA LEU A 39 8.72 -11.04 -5.65
C LEU A 39 7.87 -12.17 -6.25
N SER A 40 8.50 -13.30 -6.47
CA SER A 40 7.84 -14.54 -6.90
C SER A 40 8.32 -15.70 -6.03
N LEU A 41 7.43 -16.63 -5.78
CA LEU A 41 7.85 -17.93 -5.24
C LEU A 41 8.72 -18.64 -6.30
N PRO A 42 9.77 -19.38 -5.90
CA PRO A 42 10.49 -20.24 -6.81
C PRO A 42 9.53 -21.22 -7.51
N SER A 43 9.68 -21.39 -8.81
CA SER A 43 8.92 -22.40 -9.55
C SER A 43 9.32 -23.78 -9.00
N GLY A 44 8.37 -24.54 -8.46
CA GLY A 44 8.61 -25.85 -7.86
C GLY A 44 8.74 -25.86 -6.33
N ALA A 45 8.60 -24.72 -5.65
CA ALA A 45 8.36 -24.71 -4.22
C ALA A 45 6.92 -25.19 -3.98
N GLU A 46 6.74 -26.50 -4.05
CA GLU A 46 5.52 -27.14 -3.60
C GLU A 46 5.32 -26.80 -2.12
N ALA A 47 4.06 -26.64 -1.74
CA ALA A 47 3.61 -26.40 -0.38
C ALA A 47 3.86 -27.62 0.52
N ASP A 48 5.07 -28.14 0.52
CA ASP A 48 5.49 -29.29 1.31
C ASP A 48 6.27 -28.80 2.53
N SER A 49 5.66 -27.92 3.30
CA SER A 49 6.23 -27.57 4.60
C SER A 49 5.16 -27.49 5.67
N ALA A 50 4.60 -28.63 5.96
CA ALA A 50 4.01 -28.91 7.25
C ALA A 50 5.10 -29.21 8.28
N ALA A 51 6.15 -28.41 8.41
CA ALA A 51 7.07 -28.48 9.55
C ALA A 51 8.10 -27.33 9.52
N GLY A 52 7.96 -26.35 10.37
CA GLY A 52 9.04 -25.46 10.84
C GLY A 52 9.45 -24.39 9.82
N SER A 53 9.16 -23.16 10.15
CA SER A 53 9.57 -21.90 9.46
C SER A 53 10.59 -22.09 8.31
N PRO A 54 10.15 -22.18 7.07
CA PRO A 54 11.07 -21.98 5.97
C PRO A 54 11.21 -20.47 5.82
N SER A 55 12.42 -19.97 5.83
CA SER A 55 12.71 -18.71 5.17
C SER A 55 12.31 -18.89 3.71
N LEU A 56 11.11 -18.45 3.36
CA LEU A 56 10.65 -18.42 1.97
C LEU A 56 11.65 -17.61 1.18
N ILE A 57 12.54 -18.27 0.45
CA ILE A 57 13.51 -17.62 -0.42
C ILE A 57 12.72 -17.12 -1.63
N PHE A 58 12.20 -15.91 -1.53
CA PHE A 58 11.58 -15.24 -2.67
C PHE A 58 12.65 -14.86 -3.68
N THR A 59 12.46 -15.25 -4.92
CA THR A 59 13.27 -14.72 -6.01
C THR A 59 12.73 -13.37 -6.46
N THR A 60 13.58 -12.36 -6.46
CA THR A 60 13.23 -11.02 -6.93
C THR A 60 13.29 -11.02 -8.46
N ARG A 61 12.14 -11.06 -9.13
CA ARG A 61 12.09 -10.93 -10.60
C ARG A 61 12.31 -9.51 -11.06
N LEU A 62 11.76 -8.53 -10.32
CA LEU A 62 11.92 -7.11 -10.58
C LEU A 62 12.28 -6.42 -9.26
N PRO A 63 13.57 -6.13 -9.03
CA PRO A 63 14.01 -5.48 -7.80
C PRO A 63 13.57 -4.01 -7.70
N ILE A 64 13.26 -3.40 -8.83
CA ILE A 64 12.82 -2.00 -8.92
C ILE A 64 11.58 -1.97 -9.80
N TYR A 65 10.42 -1.75 -9.19
CA TYR A 65 9.15 -1.61 -9.88
C TYR A 65 8.56 -0.22 -9.61
N LEU A 66 9.05 0.76 -10.34
CA LEU A 66 8.68 2.18 -10.17
C LEU A 66 7.17 2.47 -10.23
N PRO A 67 6.37 1.79 -11.09
CA PRO A 67 4.91 1.96 -11.04
C PRO A 67 4.29 1.67 -9.67
N GLY A 68 4.85 0.71 -8.91
CA GLY A 68 4.41 0.44 -7.55
C GLY A 68 4.73 1.58 -6.60
N ASN A 69 5.93 2.15 -6.70
CA ASN A 69 6.32 3.32 -5.91
C ASN A 69 5.46 4.55 -6.24
N GLY A 70 5.25 4.82 -7.53
CA GLY A 70 4.40 5.94 -7.98
C GLY A 70 2.96 5.78 -7.51
N ALA A 71 2.41 4.58 -7.60
CA ALA A 71 1.06 4.29 -7.14
C ALA A 71 0.92 4.44 -5.62
N LEU A 72 1.93 4.05 -4.83
CA LEU A 72 1.94 4.25 -3.38
C LEU A 72 1.92 5.74 -3.03
N LEU A 73 2.80 6.53 -3.68
CA LEU A 73 2.85 7.97 -3.46
C LEU A 73 1.53 8.65 -3.83
N LEU A 74 0.92 8.26 -4.95
CA LEU A 74 -0.38 8.79 -5.37
C LEU A 74 -1.47 8.44 -4.36
N ALA A 75 -1.53 7.20 -3.90
CA ALA A 75 -2.54 6.75 -2.95
C ALA A 75 -2.40 7.46 -1.60
N THR A 76 -1.19 7.51 -1.05
CA THR A 76 -0.93 8.20 0.22
C THR A 76 -1.18 9.70 0.13
N GLY A 77 -0.79 10.33 -0.96
CA GLY A 77 -1.09 11.73 -1.23
C GLY A 77 -2.59 12.00 -1.28
N MET A 78 -3.35 11.23 -2.05
CA MET A 78 -4.81 11.34 -2.11
C MET A 78 -5.47 11.09 -0.76
N MET A 79 -5.07 10.05 -0.05
CA MET A 79 -5.65 9.72 1.25
C MET A 79 -5.40 10.80 2.30
N ALA A 80 -4.26 11.47 2.21
CA ALA A 80 -3.87 12.53 3.16
C ALA A 80 -4.45 13.90 2.80
N SER A 81 -4.37 14.31 1.52
CA SER A 81 -4.82 15.64 1.08
C SER A 81 -6.28 15.70 0.64
N GLY A 82 -6.89 14.55 0.36
CA GLY A 82 -8.27 14.45 -0.11
C GLY A 82 -8.43 14.50 -1.63
N TRP A 83 -9.67 14.53 -2.06
CA TRP A 83 -10.09 14.58 -3.47
C TRP A 83 -11.35 15.45 -3.63
N ASP A 84 -11.71 15.73 -4.88
CA ASP A 84 -12.94 16.44 -5.17
C ASP A 84 -14.16 15.61 -4.71
N GLY A 85 -14.98 16.21 -3.85
CA GLY A 85 -16.16 15.55 -3.29
C GLY A 85 -15.92 14.75 -2.00
N ASP A 86 -14.76 14.90 -1.37
CA ASP A 86 -14.43 14.26 -0.09
C ASP A 86 -15.16 14.81 1.15
N GLY A 87 -16.05 15.81 0.96
CA GLY A 87 -16.77 16.46 2.03
C GLY A 87 -15.93 17.40 2.91
N ASN A 88 -14.71 17.75 2.48
CA ASN A 88 -13.75 18.57 3.23
C ASN A 88 -13.33 17.96 4.58
N VAL A 89 -13.32 16.65 4.67
CA VAL A 89 -12.81 15.94 5.85
C VAL A 89 -11.29 15.99 5.84
N PRO A 90 -10.62 16.37 6.95
CA PRO A 90 -9.17 16.29 7.04
C PRO A 90 -8.68 14.84 6.91
N ALA A 91 -7.68 14.59 6.04
CA ALA A 91 -7.11 13.28 5.78
C ALA A 91 -8.16 12.17 5.56
N PRO A 92 -9.06 12.33 4.57
CA PRO A 92 -10.27 11.51 4.46
C PRO A 92 -10.00 10.02 4.17
N GLY A 93 -8.79 9.69 3.73
CA GLY A 93 -8.37 8.32 3.49
C GLY A 93 -7.80 7.60 4.72
N PHE A 94 -7.67 8.28 5.86
CA PHE A 94 -7.18 7.68 7.10
C PHE A 94 -8.27 7.60 8.16
N PRO A 95 -8.26 6.57 9.04
CA PRO A 95 -9.20 6.48 10.15
C PRO A 95 -9.13 7.72 11.06
N ASN A 96 -10.29 8.27 11.39
CA ASN A 96 -10.41 9.41 12.31
C ASN A 96 -10.82 8.95 13.71
N ASP A 97 -10.09 7.99 14.25
CA ASP A 97 -10.33 7.37 15.57
C ASP A 97 -9.18 7.62 16.56
N GLY A 98 -8.24 8.50 16.19
CA GLY A 98 -7.04 8.79 16.97
C GLY A 98 -5.89 7.82 16.74
N SER A 99 -6.05 6.80 15.91
CA SER A 99 -4.98 5.85 15.57
C SER A 99 -3.93 6.42 14.61
N TRP A 100 -4.28 7.51 13.91
CA TRP A 100 -3.41 8.14 12.92
C TRP A 100 -3.27 9.64 13.18
N THR A 101 -2.05 10.14 13.02
CA THR A 101 -1.75 11.56 12.89
C THR A 101 -1.25 11.81 11.49
N VAL A 102 -1.97 12.61 10.70
CA VAL A 102 -1.64 12.90 9.31
C VAL A 102 -1.28 14.36 9.16
N ALA A 103 -0.11 14.62 8.59
CA ALA A 103 0.33 15.96 8.23
C ALA A 103 0.61 16.00 6.72
N VAL A 104 0.18 17.07 6.06
CA VAL A 104 0.36 17.28 4.62
C VAL A 104 0.96 18.66 4.41
N GLU A 105 1.99 18.73 3.58
CA GLU A 105 2.60 19.98 3.17
C GLU A 105 2.86 19.97 1.66
N GLY A 106 2.40 21.02 0.96
CA GLY A 106 2.67 21.21 -0.46
C GLY A 106 1.91 20.29 -1.41
N ILE A 107 0.95 19.50 -0.91
CA ILE A 107 0.11 18.62 -1.74
C ILE A 107 -1.32 19.13 -1.69
N GLY A 108 -1.91 19.38 -2.88
CA GLY A 108 -3.32 19.75 -3.02
C GLY A 108 -4.23 18.53 -3.14
N LYS A 109 -5.55 18.77 -3.10
CA LYS A 109 -6.54 17.72 -3.39
C LYS A 109 -6.38 17.20 -4.80
N LEU A 110 -6.64 15.92 -4.98
CA LEU A 110 -6.72 15.27 -6.29
C LEU A 110 -8.14 15.41 -6.87
N PRO A 111 -8.27 15.40 -8.21
CA PRO A 111 -9.58 15.37 -8.85
C PRO A 111 -10.38 14.14 -8.47
#